data_86bc63c7fe5ceda9d661834ef58d4e63
#
_entry.id   86bc63c7fe5ceda9d661834ef58d4e63
#
_cell.length_a   1.000
_cell.length_b   1.000
_cell.length_c   1.000
_cell.angle_alpha   90.00
_cell.angle_beta   90.00
_cell.angle_gamma   90.00
#
_symmetry.space_group_name_H-M   'P 1'
#
loop_
_entity.id
_entity.type
_entity.pdbx_description
1 polymer ?
#
loop_
_entity_poly.entity_id
_entity_poly.type
_entity_poly.pdbx_seq_one_letter_code
_entity_poly.pdbx_strand_id
1 'polypeptide(L)'
;MDNFSHRTNIKDQKTLRQSLRNNTTAPEAILWRALKGKQVDGLKFRRQFGLGLYVLDFYCPEIRLGIELDGGIHKTFEQSEYDEARTRFIASNNIKVIRFENDLVYRNINSIIEEIRKLKILWEDKGKRWKADQTTPTPPTQEGK
;
A
#
# COMPACT_ATOMS: atom_id res chain seq x y z
N MET A 1 -21.38 4.86 -5.65
CA MET A 1 -21.28 4.12 -5.31
C MET A 1 -20.26 3.57 -5.14
N ASP A 2 -19.70 3.74 -4.74
CA ASP A 2 -19.11 3.03 -5.01
C ASP A 2 -18.95 1.96 -4.37
N ASN A 3 -18.67 1.39 -4.48
CA ASN A 3 -18.58 0.04 -4.42
C ASN A 3 -17.24 -0.49 -4.07
N PHE A 4 -16.50 0.26 -3.28
CA PHE A 4 -15.17 -0.14 -2.88
C PHE A 4 -15.20 -1.48 -2.15
N SER A 5 -16.03 -1.60 -1.13
CA SER A 5 -16.09 -2.84 -0.36
C SER A 5 -16.54 -4.02 -1.20
N HIS A 6 -17.49 -3.77 -2.06
CA HIS A 6 -17.99 -4.83 -2.92
C HIS A 6 -16.88 -5.38 -3.82
N ARG A 7 -16.06 -4.51 -4.36
CA ARG A 7 -15.03 -4.92 -5.29
C ARG A 7 -13.90 -5.68 -4.63
N THR A 8 -13.65 -5.45 -3.36
CA THR A 8 -12.55 -6.14 -2.72
C THR A 8 -12.81 -7.62 -2.51
N ASN A 9 -14.05 -8.05 -2.72
CA ASN A 9 -14.40 -9.45 -2.51
C ASN A 9 -14.84 -10.15 -3.79
N ILE A 10 -14.36 -9.69 -4.92
CA ILE A 10 -14.64 -10.36 -6.18
C ILE A 10 -14.02 -11.74 -6.14
N LYS A 11 -14.76 -12.72 -6.62
CA LYS A 11 -14.34 -14.11 -6.56
C LYS A 11 -13.00 -14.34 -7.25
N ASP A 12 -12.84 -13.76 -8.44
CA ASP A 12 -11.58 -13.94 -9.17
C ASP A 12 -10.41 -13.36 -8.41
N GLN A 13 -10.62 -12.23 -7.76
CA GLN A 13 -9.57 -11.62 -6.97
C GLN A 13 -9.24 -12.44 -5.73
N LYS A 14 -10.24 -13.07 -5.15
CA LYS A 14 -9.98 -13.92 -4.00
C LYS A 14 -9.04 -15.05 -4.38
N THR A 15 -9.27 -15.67 -5.53
CA THR A 15 -8.40 -16.73 -6.01
C THR A 15 -6.99 -16.22 -6.24
N LEU A 16 -6.87 -15.05 -6.85
CA LEU A 16 -5.58 -14.44 -7.09
C LEU A 16 -4.86 -14.16 -5.77
N ARG A 17 -5.57 -13.64 -4.79
CA ARG A 17 -4.95 -13.36 -3.49
C ARG A 17 -4.42 -14.61 -2.83
N GLN A 18 -5.17 -15.70 -2.92
CA GLN A 18 -4.71 -16.96 -2.36
C GLN A 18 -3.46 -17.44 -3.05
N SER A 19 -3.43 -17.33 -4.37
CA SER A 19 -2.25 -17.71 -5.14
C SER A 19 -1.04 -16.89 -4.73
N LEU A 20 -1.21 -15.59 -4.57
CA LEU A 20 -0.13 -14.72 -4.18
C LEU A 20 0.40 -15.03 -2.78
N ARG A 21 -0.51 -15.36 -1.85
CA ARG A 21 -0.08 -15.74 -0.51
C ARG A 21 0.74 -17.01 -0.52
N ASN A 22 0.37 -17.94 -1.40
CA ASN A 22 1.10 -19.21 -1.50
C ASN A 22 2.46 -19.03 -2.17
N ASN A 23 2.63 -17.96 -2.93
CA ASN A 23 3.87 -17.70 -3.66
C ASN A 23 4.57 -16.45 -3.13
N THR A 24 4.50 -16.26 -1.82
CA THR A 24 5.10 -15.10 -1.18
C THR A 24 6.61 -15.08 -1.36
N THR A 25 7.14 -13.93 -1.71
CA THR A 25 8.59 -13.77 -1.82
C THR A 25 9.22 -13.71 -0.44
N ALA A 26 10.55 -13.88 -0.40
CA ALA A 26 11.25 -13.83 0.89
C ALA A 26 11.11 -12.48 1.58
N PRO A 27 11.29 -11.33 0.88
CA PRO A 27 11.10 -10.04 1.56
C PRO A 27 9.68 -9.87 2.10
N GLU A 28 8.68 -10.33 1.35
CA GLU A 28 7.31 -10.24 1.82
C GLU A 28 7.10 -11.07 3.08
N ALA A 29 7.69 -12.26 3.12
CA ALA A 29 7.54 -13.11 4.29
C ALA A 29 8.21 -12.49 5.51
N ILE A 30 9.37 -11.88 5.31
CA ILE A 30 10.09 -11.24 6.41
C ILE A 30 9.30 -10.06 6.95
N LEU A 31 8.81 -9.21 6.05
CA LEU A 31 8.04 -8.06 6.51
C LEU A 31 6.74 -8.48 7.17
N TRP A 32 6.11 -9.52 6.64
CA TRP A 32 4.87 -10.00 7.25
C TRP A 32 5.08 -10.45 8.68
N ARG A 33 6.19 -11.12 8.97
CA ARG A 33 6.47 -11.53 10.34
C ARG A 33 6.59 -10.34 11.29
N ALA A 34 7.01 -9.20 10.78
CA ALA A 34 7.11 -8.01 11.61
C ALA A 34 5.78 -7.29 11.76
N LEU A 35 4.87 -7.46 10.79
CA LEU A 35 3.61 -6.73 10.79
C LEU A 35 2.46 -7.49 11.43
N LYS A 36 2.48 -8.81 11.33
CA LYS A 36 1.35 -9.61 11.80
C LYS A 36 1.22 -9.54 13.32
N GLY A 37 0.05 -9.88 13.82
CA GLY A 37 -0.15 -9.97 15.27
C GLY A 37 -0.20 -8.62 15.95
N LYS A 38 -0.47 -7.56 15.22
CA LYS A 38 -0.61 -6.22 15.77
C LYS A 38 0.65 -5.75 16.49
N GLN A 39 1.81 -6.20 16.02
CA GLN A 39 3.07 -5.87 16.67
C GLN A 39 3.46 -4.40 16.52
N VAL A 40 3.00 -3.75 15.45
CA VAL A 40 3.36 -2.37 15.19
C VAL A 40 2.27 -1.48 15.74
N ASP A 41 2.44 -1.01 16.96
CA ASP A 41 1.53 -0.07 17.62
C ASP A 41 0.07 -0.51 17.59
N GLY A 42 -0.17 -1.82 17.65
CA GLY A 42 -1.52 -2.35 17.68
C GLY A 42 -2.22 -2.37 16.34
N LEU A 43 -1.54 -2.00 15.27
CA LEU A 43 -2.15 -1.95 13.95
C LEU A 43 -2.29 -3.35 13.36
N LYS A 44 -3.46 -3.63 12.83
CA LYS A 44 -3.70 -4.90 12.17
C LYS A 44 -3.45 -4.76 10.69
N PHE A 45 -2.55 -5.58 10.17
CA PHE A 45 -2.25 -5.61 8.74
C PHE A 45 -2.81 -6.86 8.10
N ARG A 46 -3.19 -6.71 6.85
CA ARG A 46 -3.61 -7.82 5.99
C ARG A 46 -2.63 -7.91 4.84
N ARG A 47 -2.39 -9.10 4.35
CA ARG A 47 -1.50 -9.24 3.19
C ARG A 47 -2.31 -9.64 1.97
N GLN A 48 -1.80 -9.27 0.80
CA GLN A 48 -2.40 -9.55 -0.48
C GLN A 48 -3.86 -9.11 -0.48
N PHE A 49 -4.05 -7.83 -0.20
CA PHE A 49 -5.37 -7.25 -0.06
C PHE A 49 -5.92 -6.78 -1.40
N GLY A 50 -7.10 -7.27 -1.77
CA GLY A 50 -7.73 -6.89 -3.03
C GLY A 50 -8.44 -5.55 -2.93
N LEU A 51 -8.20 -4.70 -3.91
CA LEU A 51 -8.78 -3.37 -3.98
C LEU A 51 -9.20 -3.11 -5.41
N GLY A 52 -10.48 -3.35 -5.72
CA GLY A 52 -10.93 -3.28 -7.09
C GLY A 52 -10.24 -4.33 -7.93
N LEU A 53 -9.57 -3.90 -8.97
CA LEU A 53 -8.80 -4.79 -9.84
C LEU A 53 -7.36 -4.95 -9.38
N TYR A 54 -7.00 -4.32 -8.29
CA TYR A 54 -5.61 -4.28 -7.86
C TYR A 54 -5.43 -5.08 -6.58
N VAL A 55 -4.19 -5.44 -6.29
CA VAL A 55 -3.85 -6.13 -5.06
C VAL A 55 -2.70 -5.39 -4.41
N LEU A 56 -2.86 -5.10 -3.12
CA LEU A 56 -1.80 -4.49 -2.33
C LEU A 56 -1.06 -5.58 -1.57
N ASP A 57 0.25 -5.47 -1.48
CA ASP A 57 1.03 -6.46 -0.76
C ASP A 57 0.60 -6.53 0.71
N PHE A 58 0.47 -5.36 1.33
CA PHE A 58 0.01 -5.26 2.73
C PHE A 58 -0.92 -4.09 2.86
N TYR A 59 -1.90 -4.22 3.73
CA TYR A 59 -2.87 -3.15 3.93
C TYR A 59 -3.31 -3.09 5.39
N CYS A 60 -3.34 -1.88 5.95
CA CYS A 60 -3.85 -1.64 7.28
C CYS A 60 -5.13 -0.82 7.16
N PRO A 61 -6.29 -1.45 7.39
CA PRO A 61 -7.56 -0.72 7.25
C PRO A 61 -7.71 0.45 8.23
N GLU A 62 -7.15 0.29 9.41
CA GLU A 62 -7.35 1.28 10.46
C GLU A 62 -6.83 2.66 10.07
N ILE A 63 -5.71 2.71 9.37
CA ILE A 63 -5.15 3.98 8.92
C ILE A 63 -5.12 4.06 7.41
N ARG A 64 -5.78 3.16 6.74
CA ARG A 64 -5.94 3.12 5.28
C ARG A 64 -4.59 3.27 4.58
N LEU A 65 -3.67 2.45 5.01
CA LEU A 65 -2.29 2.48 4.52
C LEU A 65 -1.95 1.19 3.80
N GLY A 66 -1.50 1.32 2.56
CA GLY A 66 -0.99 0.19 1.79
C GLY A 66 0.52 0.23 1.74
N ILE A 67 1.13 -0.93 1.77
CA ILE A 67 2.58 -1.06 1.68
C ILE A 67 2.89 -2.03 0.56
N GLU A 68 3.86 -1.66 -0.27
CA GLU A 68 4.31 -2.52 -1.35
C GLU A 68 5.81 -2.64 -1.33
N LEU A 69 6.28 -3.82 -1.70
CA LEU A 69 7.70 -4.07 -1.84
C LEU A 69 8.04 -4.13 -3.33
N ASP A 70 9.12 -3.46 -3.69
CA ASP A 70 9.49 -3.29 -5.08
C ASP A 70 10.82 -3.99 -5.34
N GLY A 71 10.83 -4.85 -6.34
CA GLY A 71 12.04 -5.57 -6.72
C GLY A 71 12.96 -4.80 -7.64
N GLY A 72 12.61 -3.57 -8.00
CA GLY A 72 13.47 -2.77 -8.85
C GLY A 72 13.36 -3.09 -10.34
N ILE A 73 12.24 -3.62 -10.76
CA ILE A 73 12.03 -3.96 -12.16
C ILE A 73 11.75 -2.69 -12.96
N HIS A 74 12.38 -2.57 -14.11
CA HIS A 74 12.12 -1.46 -15.01
C HIS A 74 10.72 -1.57 -15.59
N LYS A 75 10.06 -0.44 -15.74
CA LYS A 75 8.68 -0.41 -16.22
C LYS A 75 8.63 -0.08 -17.69
N THR A 76 7.74 -0.76 -18.41
CA THR A 76 7.42 -0.38 -19.78
C THR A 76 6.50 0.83 -19.76
N PHE A 77 6.26 1.39 -20.94
CA PHE A 77 5.31 2.50 -21.06
C PHE A 77 3.91 2.07 -20.60
N GLU A 78 3.48 0.89 -21.03
CA GLU A 78 2.17 0.40 -20.65
C GLU A 78 2.05 0.18 -19.16
N GLN A 79 3.12 -0.31 -18.54
CA GLN A 79 3.09 -0.49 -17.09
C GLN A 79 3.04 0.85 -16.36
N SER A 80 3.69 1.87 -16.90
CA SER A 80 3.64 3.18 -16.29
C SER A 80 2.23 3.76 -16.31
N GLU A 81 1.53 3.61 -17.45
CA GLU A 81 0.15 4.08 -17.54
C GLU A 81 -0.75 3.31 -16.60
N TYR A 82 -0.57 2.01 -16.52
CA TYR A 82 -1.33 1.18 -15.60
C TYR A 82 -1.10 1.63 -14.16
N ASP A 83 0.14 1.91 -13.81
CA ASP A 83 0.48 2.34 -12.47
C ASP A 83 -0.13 3.68 -12.12
N GLU A 84 -0.21 4.59 -13.10
CA GLU A 84 -0.84 5.89 -12.85
C GLU A 84 -2.33 5.74 -12.59
N ALA A 85 -2.99 4.92 -13.39
CA ALA A 85 -4.41 4.67 -13.18
C ALA A 85 -4.65 4.02 -11.82
N ARG A 86 -3.80 3.08 -11.46
CA ARG A 86 -3.86 2.41 -10.18
C ARG A 86 -3.69 3.40 -9.04
N THR A 87 -2.70 4.26 -9.14
CA THR A 87 -2.43 5.25 -8.12
C THR A 87 -3.63 6.17 -7.92
N ARG A 88 -4.23 6.63 -9.01
CA ARG A 88 -5.40 7.50 -8.91
C ARG A 88 -6.58 6.79 -8.28
N PHE A 89 -6.79 5.54 -8.65
CA PHE A 89 -7.90 4.78 -8.09
C PHE A 89 -7.73 4.60 -6.57
N ILE A 90 -6.52 4.24 -6.17
CA ILE A 90 -6.25 4.00 -4.76
C ILE A 90 -6.40 5.30 -3.96
N ALA A 91 -5.86 6.39 -4.49
CA ALA A 91 -5.95 7.68 -3.80
C ALA A 91 -7.39 8.15 -3.69
N SER A 92 -8.21 7.88 -4.71
CA SER A 92 -9.61 8.30 -4.68
C SER A 92 -10.40 7.56 -3.61
N ASN A 93 -9.86 6.48 -3.07
CA ASN A 93 -10.49 5.74 -1.99
C ASN A 93 -9.87 6.07 -0.63
N ASN A 94 -9.17 7.18 -0.55
CA ASN A 94 -8.55 7.63 0.69
C ASN A 94 -7.57 6.60 1.25
N ILE A 95 -6.74 6.07 0.37
CA ILE A 95 -5.71 5.11 0.75
C ILE A 95 -4.37 5.65 0.31
N LYS A 96 -3.42 5.64 1.21
CA LYS A 96 -2.06 6.01 0.90
C LYS A 96 -1.23 4.75 0.72
N VAL A 97 -0.45 4.69 -0.36
CA VAL A 97 0.44 3.55 -0.58
C VAL A 97 1.86 4.04 -0.50
N ILE A 98 2.67 3.33 0.28
CA ILE A 98 4.10 3.60 0.31
C ILE A 98 4.82 2.38 -0.22
N ARG A 99 5.95 2.62 -0.87
CA ARG A 99 6.75 1.56 -1.45
C ARG A 99 8.12 1.54 -0.84
N PHE A 100 8.61 0.34 -0.60
CA PHE A 100 9.96 0.13 -0.13
C PHE A 100 10.64 -0.87 -1.04
N GLU A 101 11.92 -0.70 -1.25
CA GLU A 101 12.67 -1.68 -2.02
C GLU A 101 12.87 -2.94 -1.19
N ASN A 102 12.85 -4.07 -1.85
CA ASN A 102 13.06 -5.35 -1.18
C ASN A 102 14.32 -5.35 -0.32
N ASP A 103 15.35 -4.71 -0.82
CA ASP A 103 16.63 -4.67 -0.14
C ASP A 103 16.52 -4.04 1.25
N LEU A 104 15.64 -3.08 1.41
CA LEU A 104 15.48 -2.41 2.70
C LEU A 104 14.97 -3.36 3.77
N VAL A 105 14.15 -4.34 3.37
CA VAL A 105 13.67 -5.33 4.33
C VAL A 105 14.82 -6.10 4.94
N TYR A 106 15.83 -6.41 4.13
CA TYR A 106 17.00 -7.14 4.63
C TYR A 106 17.94 -6.24 5.41
N ARG A 107 18.17 -5.03 4.92
CA ARG A 107 19.18 -4.15 5.49
C ARG A 107 18.71 -3.41 6.73
N ASN A 108 17.46 -2.99 6.75
CA ASN A 108 17.01 -2.12 7.84
C ASN A 108 15.49 -2.13 7.93
N ILE A 109 14.95 -3.25 8.37
CA ILE A 109 13.50 -3.37 8.50
C ILE A 109 12.94 -2.38 9.50
N ASN A 110 13.76 -1.97 10.49
CA ASN A 110 13.29 -1.01 11.48
C ASN A 110 12.94 0.34 10.87
N SER A 111 13.60 0.72 9.78
CA SER A 111 13.24 1.98 9.14
C SER A 111 11.86 1.91 8.52
N ILE A 112 11.45 0.73 8.05
CA ILE A 112 10.10 0.54 7.54
C ILE A 112 9.10 0.69 8.67
N ILE A 113 9.37 0.05 9.79
CA ILE A 113 8.47 0.11 10.96
C ILE A 113 8.35 1.55 11.46
N GLU A 114 9.46 2.28 11.52
CA GLU A 114 9.42 3.68 11.95
C GLU A 114 8.62 4.55 11.00
N GLU A 115 8.72 4.28 9.71
CA GLU A 115 7.93 5.04 8.76
C GLU A 115 6.44 4.79 8.94
N ILE A 116 6.07 3.55 9.24
CA ILE A 116 4.67 3.23 9.52
C ILE A 116 4.19 4.00 10.74
N ARG A 117 5.01 4.06 11.78
CA ARG A 117 4.64 4.80 12.99
C ARG A 117 4.43 6.28 12.71
N LYS A 118 5.32 6.87 11.91
CA LYS A 118 5.16 8.26 11.52
C LYS A 118 3.86 8.48 10.76
N LEU A 119 3.53 7.56 9.87
CA LEU A 119 2.33 7.70 9.09
C LEU A 119 1.08 7.53 9.93
N LYS A 120 1.14 6.70 10.96
CA LYS A 120 0.01 6.58 11.88
C LYS A 120 -0.26 7.91 12.59
N ILE A 121 0.80 8.55 13.06
CA ILE A 121 0.67 9.85 13.72
C ILE A 121 0.12 10.88 12.74
N LEU A 122 0.65 10.89 11.53
CA LEU A 122 0.20 11.84 10.52
C LEU A 122 -1.28 11.64 10.19
N TRP A 123 -1.71 10.39 10.08
CA TRP A 123 -3.11 10.08 9.83
C TRP A 123 -4.01 10.67 10.91
N GLU A 124 -3.62 10.51 12.17
CA GLU A 124 -4.40 11.01 13.26
C GLU A 124 -4.41 12.53 13.31
N ASP A 125 -3.26 13.13 13.03
CA ASP A 125 -3.14 14.59 13.04
C ASP A 125 -3.95 15.24 11.93
N LYS A 126 -4.14 14.57 10.82
CA LYS A 126 -4.83 15.15 9.67
C LYS A 126 -6.31 14.80 9.62
N GLY A 127 -6.88 14.33 10.73
CA GLY A 127 -8.30 14.05 10.77
C GLY A 127 -8.70 12.76 10.08
N LYS A 128 -7.76 11.83 10.03
CA LYS A 128 -8.01 10.48 9.54
C LYS A 128 -8.33 10.45 8.07
N ARG A 129 -7.53 11.15 7.30
CA ARG A 129 -7.64 11.06 5.85
C ARG A 129 -6.32 11.46 5.20
N TRP A 130 -6.09 10.88 4.05
CA TRP A 130 -4.92 11.18 3.24
C TRP A 130 -5.36 12.20 2.21
N LYS A 131 -4.90 13.41 2.34
CA LYS A 131 -5.36 14.51 1.50
C LYS A 131 -4.72 14.47 0.13
N ALA A 132 -5.47 14.89 -0.84
CA ALA A 132 -4.94 14.99 -2.17
C ALA A 132 -3.79 15.99 -2.24
N ASP A 133 -3.82 16.96 -1.39
CA ASP A 133 -2.76 17.95 -1.39
C ASP A 133 -1.44 17.38 -0.95
N GLN A 134 -1.45 16.23 -0.35
CA GLN A 134 -0.21 15.59 0.01
C GLN A 134 0.44 14.90 -1.14
N THR A 135 -0.33 14.71 -2.15
CA THR A 135 0.17 14.06 -3.31
C THR A 135 0.56 15.06 -4.32
N THR A 136 0.17 16.08 -4.06
CA THR A 136 0.19 17.00 -5.04
C THR A 136 1.41 17.70 -5.19
N PRO A 137 1.24 17.22 -5.00
CA PRO A 137 1.64 17.82 -5.38
C PRO A 137 1.95 18.24 -5.99
N THR A 138 1.85 18.14 -5.86
CA THR A 138 1.86 18.62 -6.48
C THR A 138 2.22 19.04 -7.03
N PRO A 139 2.36 19.05 -7.05
CA PRO A 139 2.44 19.44 -7.71
C PRO A 139 2.83 20.06 -8.07
N PRO A 140 2.96 20.12 -8.18
CA PRO A 140 3.01 20.73 -8.69
C PRO A 140 3.19 21.29 -8.92
N THR A 141 3.22 21.21 -8.80
CA THR A 141 3.01 21.71 -9.15
C THR A 141 3.13 22.38 -9.33
N GLN A 142 3.16 22.35 -9.22
CA GLN A 142 2.98 22.86 -9.57
C GLN A 142 3.16 23.57 -9.73
N GLU A 143 3.23 23.55 -9.62
CA GLU A 143 3.16 24.06 -9.95
C GLU A 143 3.21 24.64 -10.20
N GLY A 144 3.26 24.53 -10.09
CA GLY A 144 3.16 24.89 -10.45
C GLY A 144 3.21 25.38 -10.40
N LYS A 145 3.31 25.45 -10.44
CA LYS A 145 3.30 25.74 -10.53
C LYS A 145 3.47 26.10 -10.72
#